data_5f732b282af10a702980f8017191cc5a
#
_entry.id   5f732b282af10a702980f8017191cc5a
#
_cell.length_a   1.000
_cell.length_b   1.000
_cell.length_c   1.000
_cell.angle_alpha   90.00
_cell.angle_beta   90.00
_cell.angle_gamma   90.00
#
_symmetry.space_group_name_H-M   'P 1'
#
loop_
_entity.id
_entity.type
_entity.pdbx_description
1 polymer ?
#
loop_
_entity_poly.entity_id
_entity_poly.type
_entity_poly.pdbx_seq_one_letter_code
_entity_poly.pdbx_strand_id
1 'polypeptide(L)'
;KKPFKMSKRKGDYITIEDLINEVGKDATRFIMLSRSSDAEIDFDFDKVKEKSKENPIYYVQYAYARISSVFRNTQNDINSNLEVKNSDFNFANEEIKLFKKISEWPKCVEVSSEKLEPHRISVYLYELASEFHSYWNMGKEDVSKRFIDQDNTIKMEKLVFLKSIANTLKTGMNILGVDTPEKM
;
A
#
# COMPACT_ATOMS: atom_id res chain seq x y z
N LYS A 1 10.52 11.46 23.92
CA LYS A 1 11.55 10.43 24.26
C LYS A 1 12.86 10.84 23.63
N LYS A 2 14.03 10.64 24.30
CA LYS A 2 15.33 10.88 23.68
C LYS A 2 15.66 9.69 22.78
N PRO A 3 16.21 9.91 21.56
CA PRO A 3 16.62 8.81 20.71
C PRO A 3 17.72 7.97 21.39
N PHE A 4 17.56 6.65 21.34
CA PHE A 4 18.54 5.70 21.86
C PHE A 4 19.57 5.40 20.77
N LYS A 5 20.83 5.80 20.98
CA LYS A 5 21.90 5.54 20.03
C LYS A 5 22.54 4.20 20.36
N MET A 6 22.33 3.20 19.49
CA MET A 6 22.92 1.87 19.64
C MET A 6 24.46 1.91 19.57
N SER A 7 25.13 1.14 20.43
CA SER A 7 26.57 1.01 20.42
C SER A 7 26.99 -0.42 20.71
N LYS A 8 27.58 -1.10 19.74
CA LYS A 8 28.16 -2.45 19.90
C LYS A 8 29.21 -2.53 21.02
N ARG A 9 29.98 -1.44 21.22
CA ARG A 9 31.05 -1.40 22.25
C ARG A 9 30.54 -1.34 23.69
N LYS A 10 29.29 -0.86 23.87
CA LYS A 10 28.66 -0.74 25.21
C LYS A 10 27.65 -1.88 25.48
N GLY A 11 27.45 -2.80 24.54
CA GLY A 11 26.45 -3.85 24.66
C GLY A 11 24.99 -3.38 24.47
N ASP A 12 24.80 -2.10 24.17
CA ASP A 12 23.48 -1.48 23.96
C ASP A 12 23.12 -1.59 22.48
N TYR A 13 22.57 -2.71 22.06
CA TYR A 13 22.07 -2.90 20.69
C TYR A 13 20.77 -3.72 20.70
N ILE A 14 19.94 -3.45 19.73
CA ILE A 14 18.71 -4.20 19.46
C ILE A 14 19.01 -5.11 18.28
N THR A 15 18.74 -6.40 18.41
CA THR A 15 18.93 -7.36 17.34
C THR A 15 17.74 -7.30 16.35
N ILE A 16 17.91 -7.87 15.14
CA ILE A 16 16.80 -8.04 14.19
C ILE A 16 15.73 -8.95 14.78
N GLU A 17 16.12 -9.94 15.57
CA GLU A 17 15.21 -10.83 16.27
C GLU A 17 14.34 -10.05 17.27
N ASP A 18 14.93 -9.14 18.05
CA ASP A 18 14.17 -8.26 18.96
C ASP A 18 13.18 -7.38 18.20
N LEU A 19 13.58 -6.82 17.05
CA LEU A 19 12.68 -6.04 16.20
C LEU A 19 11.50 -6.88 15.69
N ILE A 20 11.77 -8.07 15.18
CA ILE A 20 10.75 -8.98 14.66
C ILE A 20 9.77 -9.40 15.78
N ASN A 21 10.27 -9.67 16.97
CA ASN A 21 9.46 -10.05 18.13
C ASN A 21 8.58 -8.87 18.60
N GLU A 22 9.05 -7.64 18.49
CA GLU A 22 8.36 -6.44 18.98
C GLU A 22 7.32 -5.90 17.99
N VAL A 23 7.64 -5.83 16.68
CA VAL A 23 6.79 -5.20 15.66
C VAL A 23 6.34 -6.13 14.54
N GLY A 24 6.85 -7.35 14.51
CA GLY A 24 6.56 -8.35 13.48
C GLY A 24 7.49 -8.26 12.25
N LYS A 25 7.52 -9.36 11.50
CA LYS A 25 8.37 -9.51 10.30
C LYS A 25 8.06 -8.44 9.25
N ASP A 26 6.80 -8.23 8.95
CA ASP A 26 6.37 -7.35 7.86
C ASP A 26 6.75 -5.89 8.11
N ALA A 27 6.49 -5.40 9.32
CA ALA A 27 6.85 -4.04 9.70
C ALA A 27 8.37 -3.83 9.70
N THR A 28 9.12 -4.80 10.24
CA THR A 28 10.59 -4.78 10.22
C THR A 28 11.10 -4.69 8.77
N ARG A 29 10.65 -5.58 7.87
CA ARG A 29 11.08 -5.59 6.46
C ARG A 29 10.72 -4.31 5.74
N PHE A 30 9.46 -3.87 5.84
CA PHE A 30 9.00 -2.68 5.13
C PHE A 30 9.79 -1.43 5.52
N ILE A 31 10.02 -1.23 6.84
CA ILE A 31 10.74 -0.05 7.33
C ILE A 31 12.23 -0.11 6.94
N MET A 32 12.87 -1.27 7.09
CA MET A 32 14.26 -1.44 6.68
C MET A 32 14.46 -1.19 5.19
N LEU A 33 13.54 -1.66 4.34
CA LEU A 33 13.58 -1.48 2.89
C LEU A 33 13.04 -0.12 2.43
N SER A 34 12.52 0.73 3.32
CA SER A 34 12.01 2.07 2.97
C SER A 34 13.09 3.14 2.93
N ARG A 35 14.32 2.80 3.27
CA ARG A 35 15.48 3.70 3.25
C ARG A 35 16.54 3.22 2.27
N SER A 36 17.31 4.15 1.73
CA SER A 36 18.50 3.78 0.95
C SER A 36 19.53 3.12 1.85
N SER A 37 20.43 2.31 1.25
CA SER A 37 21.50 1.60 1.97
C SER A 37 22.41 2.51 2.79
N ASP A 38 22.55 3.77 2.36
CA ASP A 38 23.44 4.75 2.97
C ASP A 38 22.76 5.66 4.00
N ALA A 39 21.44 5.52 4.15
CA ALA A 39 20.66 6.34 5.08
C ALA A 39 20.61 5.69 6.47
N GLU A 40 20.83 6.51 7.50
CA GLU A 40 20.53 6.08 8.88
C GLU A 40 19.04 5.83 9.07
N ILE A 41 18.70 4.77 9.79
CA ILE A 41 17.31 4.44 10.13
C ILE A 41 17.05 4.85 11.57
N ASP A 42 16.13 5.79 11.76
CA ASP A 42 15.54 6.07 13.06
C ASP A 42 14.27 5.21 13.22
N PHE A 43 14.37 4.16 14.05
CA PHE A 43 13.31 3.19 14.23
C PHE A 43 12.45 3.56 15.44
N ASP A 44 11.26 4.12 15.18
CA ASP A 44 10.29 4.50 16.20
C ASP A 44 9.24 3.39 16.39
N PHE A 45 9.39 2.60 17.46
CA PHE A 45 8.49 1.49 17.79
C PHE A 45 7.03 1.92 18.00
N ASP A 46 6.80 3.10 18.55
CA ASP A 46 5.45 3.60 18.82
C ASP A 46 4.75 3.89 17.49
N LYS A 47 5.45 4.58 16.55
CA LYS A 47 4.90 4.88 15.22
C LYS A 47 4.61 3.64 14.39
N VAL A 48 5.46 2.63 14.49
CA VAL A 48 5.29 1.36 13.75
C VAL A 48 4.06 0.59 14.19
N LYS A 49 3.62 0.77 15.43
CA LYS A 49 2.42 0.14 15.99
C LYS A 49 1.14 0.94 15.77
N GLU A 50 1.25 2.19 15.31
CA GLU A 50 0.07 3.02 15.08
C GLU A 50 -0.76 2.52 13.89
N LYS A 51 -2.09 2.56 14.06
CA LYS A 51 -3.06 2.32 12.99
C LYS A 51 -3.43 3.63 12.29
N SER A 52 -2.44 4.32 11.76
CA SER A 52 -2.58 5.65 11.17
C SER A 52 -1.73 5.80 9.90
N LYS A 53 -1.88 6.93 9.21
CA LYS A 53 -1.04 7.29 8.05
C LYS A 53 0.44 7.48 8.41
N GLU A 54 0.75 7.71 9.68
CA GLU A 54 2.12 7.86 10.17
C GLU A 54 2.88 6.52 10.18
N ASN A 55 2.15 5.41 10.07
CA ASN A 55 2.69 4.08 9.88
C ASN A 55 2.56 3.67 8.40
N PRO A 56 3.63 3.77 7.59
CA PRO A 56 3.53 3.59 6.15
C PRO A 56 3.14 2.17 5.72
N ILE A 57 3.57 1.13 6.44
CA ILE A 57 3.15 -0.24 6.13
C ILE A 57 1.67 -0.43 6.39
N TYR A 58 1.18 0.01 7.56
CA TYR A 58 -0.25 -0.05 7.88
C TYR A 58 -1.07 0.66 6.80
N TYR A 59 -0.61 1.82 6.34
CA TYR A 59 -1.33 2.63 5.36
C TYR A 59 -1.45 1.94 3.99
N VAL A 60 -0.40 1.27 3.55
CA VAL A 60 -0.40 0.46 2.31
C VAL A 60 -1.29 -0.78 2.46
N GLN A 61 -1.14 -1.53 3.55
CA GLN A 61 -1.95 -2.72 3.82
C GLN A 61 -3.44 -2.36 3.95
N TYR A 62 -3.76 -1.24 4.58
CA TYR A 62 -5.13 -0.77 4.72
C TYR A 62 -5.77 -0.38 3.39
N ALA A 63 -5.00 0.13 2.42
CA ALA A 63 -5.51 0.36 1.07
C ALA A 63 -5.94 -0.97 0.41
N TYR A 64 -5.11 -2.00 0.49
CA TYR A 64 -5.43 -3.32 -0.02
C TYR A 64 -6.65 -3.94 0.69
N ALA A 65 -6.71 -3.89 2.01
CA ALA A 65 -7.82 -4.41 2.80
C ALA A 65 -9.16 -3.69 2.48
N ARG A 66 -9.13 -2.37 2.25
CA ARG A 66 -10.29 -1.61 1.78
C ARG A 66 -10.79 -2.09 0.43
N ILE A 67 -9.90 -2.24 -0.55
CA ILE A 67 -10.28 -2.78 -1.86
C ILE A 67 -10.86 -4.18 -1.72
N SER A 68 -10.20 -5.05 -0.96
CA SER A 68 -10.70 -6.41 -0.69
C SER A 68 -12.08 -6.41 -0.04
N SER A 69 -12.39 -5.42 0.81
CA SER A 69 -13.72 -5.28 1.41
C SER A 69 -14.78 -4.91 0.38
N VAL A 70 -14.45 -4.11 -0.66
CA VAL A 70 -15.37 -3.81 -1.76
C VAL A 70 -15.74 -5.09 -2.49
N PHE A 71 -14.75 -5.90 -2.86
CA PHE A 71 -14.99 -7.18 -3.53
C PHE A 71 -15.90 -8.10 -2.71
N ARG A 72 -15.63 -8.25 -1.41
CA ARG A 72 -16.47 -9.07 -0.51
C ARG A 72 -17.90 -8.52 -0.40
N ASN A 73 -18.06 -7.21 -0.23
CA ASN A 73 -19.38 -6.60 -0.04
C ASN A 73 -20.24 -6.66 -1.30
N THR A 74 -19.62 -6.66 -2.47
CA THR A 74 -20.30 -6.78 -3.77
C THR A 74 -20.34 -8.23 -4.28
N GLN A 75 -19.96 -9.21 -3.45
CA GLN A 75 -19.94 -10.65 -3.76
C GLN A 75 -19.10 -10.99 -5.00
N ASN A 76 -18.02 -10.25 -5.22
CA ASN A 76 -17.06 -10.49 -6.28
C ASN A 76 -15.78 -11.10 -5.71
N ASP A 77 -15.11 -11.94 -6.49
CA ASP A 77 -13.80 -12.48 -6.12
C ASP A 77 -12.67 -11.60 -6.68
N ILE A 78 -11.83 -11.08 -5.80
CA ILE A 78 -10.68 -10.26 -6.15
C ILE A 78 -9.66 -11.00 -7.03
N ASN A 79 -9.62 -12.33 -6.96
CA ASN A 79 -8.73 -13.18 -7.76
C ASN A 79 -9.33 -13.59 -9.11
N SER A 80 -10.64 -13.37 -9.35
CA SER A 80 -11.29 -13.73 -10.61
C SER A 80 -10.76 -12.90 -11.78
N ASN A 81 -10.78 -13.46 -12.99
CA ASN A 81 -10.54 -12.68 -14.21
C ASN A 81 -11.75 -11.82 -14.50
N LEU A 82 -11.57 -10.52 -14.44
CA LEU A 82 -12.60 -9.53 -14.77
C LEU A 82 -12.42 -9.08 -16.22
N GLU A 83 -13.47 -9.22 -17.01
CA GLU A 83 -13.50 -8.73 -18.39
C GLU A 83 -14.48 -7.58 -18.52
N VAL A 84 -14.03 -6.50 -19.12
CA VAL A 84 -14.89 -5.37 -19.47
C VAL A 84 -15.21 -5.47 -20.97
N LYS A 85 -16.46 -5.70 -21.28
CA LYS A 85 -16.96 -5.75 -22.66
C LYS A 85 -17.47 -4.37 -23.03
N ASN A 86 -16.83 -3.74 -24.04
CA ASN A 86 -17.25 -2.52 -24.73
C ASN A 86 -18.09 -1.58 -23.89
N SER A 87 -17.47 -0.79 -23.04
CA SER A 87 -18.12 0.25 -22.28
C SER A 87 -17.46 1.58 -22.58
N ASP A 88 -18.27 2.62 -22.71
CA ASP A 88 -17.80 3.99 -22.75
C ASP A 88 -17.32 4.34 -21.34
N PHE A 89 -16.00 4.19 -21.12
CA PHE A 89 -15.38 4.51 -19.85
C PHE A 89 -15.42 6.02 -19.62
N ASN A 90 -16.17 6.45 -18.63
CA ASN A 90 -16.17 7.83 -18.17
C ASN A 90 -15.57 7.88 -16.77
N PHE A 91 -14.24 8.05 -16.71
CA PHE A 91 -13.51 8.19 -15.46
C PHE A 91 -13.40 9.65 -15.04
N ALA A 92 -13.57 9.92 -13.75
CA ALA A 92 -13.32 11.22 -13.16
C ALA A 92 -11.80 11.59 -13.24
N ASN A 93 -11.49 12.88 -13.19
CA ASN A 93 -10.11 13.34 -13.26
C ASN A 93 -9.22 12.74 -12.16
N GLU A 94 -9.78 12.52 -10.99
CA GLU A 94 -9.09 11.91 -9.85
C GLU A 94 -8.77 10.43 -10.11
N GLU A 95 -9.64 9.72 -10.81
CA GLU A 95 -9.41 8.33 -11.21
C GLU A 95 -8.36 8.24 -12.31
N ILE A 96 -8.40 9.18 -13.27
CA ILE A 96 -7.36 9.30 -14.32
C ILE A 96 -5.99 9.52 -13.67
N LYS A 97 -5.92 10.31 -12.59
CA LYS A 97 -4.68 10.52 -11.83
C LYS A 97 -4.14 9.22 -11.24
N LEU A 98 -5.02 8.41 -10.64
CA LEU A 98 -4.66 7.09 -10.12
C LEU A 98 -4.23 6.12 -11.24
N PHE A 99 -4.87 6.14 -12.41
CA PHE A 99 -4.42 5.36 -13.57
C PHE A 99 -3.01 5.74 -14.01
N LYS A 100 -2.71 7.04 -14.07
CA LYS A 100 -1.34 7.51 -14.37
C LYS A 100 -0.36 6.98 -13.34
N LYS A 101 -0.70 7.04 -12.05
CA LYS A 101 0.15 6.49 -11.00
C LYS A 101 0.39 4.99 -11.18
N ILE A 102 -0.63 4.20 -11.49
CA ILE A 102 -0.48 2.77 -11.77
C ILE A 102 0.42 2.53 -13.00
N SER A 103 0.31 3.36 -14.04
CA SER A 103 1.12 3.21 -15.25
C SER A 103 2.61 3.44 -15.04
N GLU A 104 3.02 4.11 -13.96
CA GLU A 104 4.42 4.31 -13.56
C GLU A 104 5.04 3.04 -12.93
N TRP A 105 4.22 2.07 -12.53
CA TRP A 105 4.67 0.87 -11.81
C TRP A 105 5.76 0.07 -12.52
N PRO A 106 5.65 -0.28 -13.82
CA PRO A 106 6.70 -1.02 -14.51
C PRO A 106 8.04 -0.29 -14.48
N LYS A 107 8.03 1.03 -14.69
CA LYS A 107 9.25 1.85 -14.64
C LYS A 107 9.85 1.93 -13.24
N CYS A 108 9.00 2.00 -12.20
CA CYS A 108 9.45 1.96 -10.82
C CYS A 108 10.21 0.66 -10.51
N VAL A 109 9.68 -0.50 -10.93
CA VAL A 109 10.33 -1.80 -10.73
C VAL A 109 11.64 -1.89 -11.51
N GLU A 110 11.64 -1.50 -12.77
CA GLU A 110 12.84 -1.48 -13.62
C GLU A 110 13.96 -0.67 -12.97
N VAL A 111 13.71 0.59 -12.63
CA VAL A 111 14.70 1.48 -12.03
C VAL A 111 15.16 0.98 -10.65
N SER A 112 14.25 0.43 -9.85
CA SER A 112 14.60 -0.14 -8.53
C SER A 112 15.54 -1.31 -8.67
N SER A 113 15.34 -2.16 -9.69
CA SER A 113 16.19 -3.31 -9.97
C SER A 113 17.56 -2.89 -10.52
N GLU A 114 17.58 -2.01 -11.53
CA GLU A 114 18.83 -1.54 -12.15
C GLU A 114 19.76 -0.84 -11.16
N LYS A 115 19.16 -0.06 -10.23
CA LYS A 115 19.92 0.72 -9.23
C LYS A 115 20.13 0.00 -7.91
N LEU A 116 19.55 -1.19 -7.72
CA LEU A 116 19.52 -1.91 -6.45
C LEU A 116 18.96 -1.05 -5.30
N GLU A 117 17.89 -0.31 -5.58
CA GLU A 117 17.26 0.64 -4.67
C GLU A 117 15.81 0.21 -4.30
N PRO A 118 15.62 -0.80 -3.45
CA PRO A 118 14.29 -1.31 -3.10
C PRO A 118 13.40 -0.27 -2.40
N HIS A 119 13.98 0.76 -1.80
CA HIS A 119 13.23 1.85 -1.15
C HIS A 119 12.31 2.61 -2.13
N ARG A 120 12.60 2.62 -3.42
CA ARG A 120 11.72 3.21 -4.44
C ARG A 120 10.37 2.52 -4.50
N ILE A 121 10.36 1.20 -4.31
CA ILE A 121 9.11 0.42 -4.29
C ILE A 121 8.26 0.81 -3.08
N SER A 122 8.83 0.86 -1.87
CA SER A 122 8.07 1.23 -0.67
C SER A 122 7.53 2.67 -0.73
N VAL A 123 8.31 3.62 -1.27
CA VAL A 123 7.86 5.00 -1.49
C VAL A 123 6.70 5.03 -2.49
N TYR A 124 6.84 4.35 -3.64
CA TYR A 124 5.80 4.28 -4.65
C TYR A 124 4.49 3.69 -4.10
N LEU A 125 4.57 2.59 -3.33
CA LEU A 125 3.39 1.96 -2.73
C LEU A 125 2.69 2.88 -1.73
N TYR A 126 3.44 3.62 -0.93
CA TYR A 126 2.88 4.60 -0.01
C TYR A 126 2.18 5.74 -0.75
N GLU A 127 2.79 6.27 -1.82
CA GLU A 127 2.17 7.31 -2.65
C GLU A 127 0.89 6.82 -3.32
N LEU A 128 0.90 5.61 -3.92
CA LEU A 128 -0.28 5.01 -4.52
C LEU A 128 -1.40 4.81 -3.49
N ALA A 129 -1.06 4.30 -2.30
CA ALA A 129 -2.02 4.14 -1.21
C ALA A 129 -2.58 5.50 -0.76
N SER A 130 -1.74 6.53 -0.68
CA SER A 130 -2.14 7.89 -0.29
C SER A 130 -3.13 8.50 -1.28
N GLU A 131 -2.86 8.38 -2.58
CA GLU A 131 -3.78 8.85 -3.62
C GLU A 131 -5.10 8.08 -3.61
N PHE A 132 -5.05 6.76 -3.43
CA PHE A 132 -6.24 5.93 -3.29
C PHE A 132 -7.09 6.32 -2.07
N HIS A 133 -6.47 6.49 -0.90
CA HIS A 133 -7.18 6.91 0.31
C HIS A 133 -7.78 8.31 0.19
N SER A 134 -7.09 9.22 -0.50
CA SER A 134 -7.59 10.57 -0.78
C SER A 134 -8.86 10.49 -1.62
N TYR A 135 -8.85 9.72 -2.71
CA TYR A 135 -10.04 9.51 -3.55
C TYR A 135 -11.17 8.81 -2.78
N TRP A 136 -10.84 7.76 -2.01
CA TRP A 136 -11.83 7.07 -1.16
C TRP A 136 -12.55 8.02 -0.20
N ASN A 137 -11.83 8.95 0.40
CA ASN A 137 -12.41 9.90 1.35
C ASN A 137 -13.34 10.91 0.66
N MET A 138 -13.12 11.26 -0.61
CA MET A 138 -14.05 12.11 -1.36
C MET A 138 -15.44 11.51 -1.44
N GLY A 139 -15.57 10.18 -1.50
CA GLY A 139 -16.87 9.48 -1.50
C GLY A 139 -17.66 9.60 -0.17
N LYS A 140 -17.05 10.16 0.90
CA LYS A 140 -17.79 10.49 2.14
C LYS A 140 -18.59 11.78 1.99
N GLU A 141 -18.04 12.74 1.26
CA GLU A 141 -18.63 14.07 1.04
C GLU A 141 -19.49 14.09 -0.22
N ASP A 142 -19.06 13.38 -1.27
CA ASP A 142 -19.72 13.31 -2.56
C ASP A 142 -20.05 11.85 -2.91
N VAL A 143 -21.34 11.51 -2.84
CA VAL A 143 -21.85 10.15 -3.13
C VAL A 143 -21.51 9.70 -4.55
N SER A 144 -21.44 10.61 -5.53
CA SER A 144 -21.10 10.29 -6.92
C SER A 144 -19.68 9.75 -7.09
N LYS A 145 -18.78 9.98 -6.12
CA LYS A 145 -17.41 9.51 -6.08
C LYS A 145 -17.23 8.17 -5.35
N ARG A 146 -18.31 7.55 -4.89
CA ARG A 146 -18.25 6.23 -4.29
C ARG A 146 -18.00 5.16 -5.34
N PHE A 147 -17.28 4.12 -4.94
CA PHE A 147 -17.12 2.92 -5.77
C PHE A 147 -18.35 2.04 -5.78
N ILE A 148 -19.04 1.97 -4.65
CA ILE A 148 -20.24 1.13 -4.43
C ILE A 148 -21.46 2.04 -4.40
N ASP A 149 -22.49 1.66 -5.15
CA ASP A 149 -23.78 2.31 -5.16
C ASP A 149 -24.59 2.01 -3.88
N GLN A 150 -25.73 2.70 -3.68
CA GLN A 150 -26.55 2.56 -2.46
C GLN A 150 -27.16 1.16 -2.29
N ASP A 151 -27.33 0.42 -3.38
CA ASP A 151 -27.82 -0.96 -3.43
C ASP A 151 -26.73 -2.02 -3.31
N ASN A 152 -25.51 -1.63 -2.92
CA ASN A 152 -24.31 -2.46 -2.86
C ASN A 152 -23.87 -3.03 -4.22
N THR A 153 -24.27 -2.43 -5.33
CA THR A 153 -23.74 -2.77 -6.64
C THR A 153 -22.50 -1.97 -6.98
N ILE A 154 -21.70 -2.47 -7.90
CA ILE A 154 -20.51 -1.79 -8.43
C ILE A 154 -20.45 -2.01 -9.93
N LYS A 155 -20.12 -0.95 -10.67
CA LYS A 155 -19.88 -1.06 -12.10
C LYS A 155 -18.62 -1.85 -12.39
N MET A 156 -18.63 -2.68 -13.43
CA MET A 156 -17.52 -3.57 -13.77
C MET A 156 -16.22 -2.81 -14.01
N GLU A 157 -16.27 -1.66 -14.66
CA GLU A 157 -15.09 -0.81 -14.89
C GLU A 157 -14.46 -0.31 -13.59
N LYS A 158 -15.26 0.02 -12.58
CA LYS A 158 -14.77 0.41 -11.25
C LYS A 158 -14.14 -0.77 -10.52
N LEU A 159 -14.71 -1.96 -10.69
CA LEU A 159 -14.18 -3.18 -10.11
C LEU A 159 -12.81 -3.53 -10.71
N VAL A 160 -12.69 -3.46 -12.05
CA VAL A 160 -11.40 -3.66 -12.74
C VAL A 160 -10.36 -2.61 -12.32
N PHE A 161 -10.79 -1.36 -12.18
CA PHE A 161 -9.92 -0.28 -11.68
C PHE A 161 -9.39 -0.58 -10.28
N LEU A 162 -10.27 -0.91 -9.33
CA LEU A 162 -9.87 -1.28 -7.97
C LEU A 162 -8.94 -2.49 -7.95
N LYS A 163 -9.22 -3.50 -8.80
CA LYS A 163 -8.36 -4.67 -8.95
C LYS A 163 -6.96 -4.29 -9.44
N SER A 164 -6.85 -3.36 -10.38
CA SER A 164 -5.55 -2.90 -10.87
C SER A 164 -4.72 -2.25 -9.76
N ILE A 165 -5.34 -1.43 -8.90
CA ILE A 165 -4.68 -0.88 -7.72
C ILE A 165 -4.25 -2.00 -6.76
N ALA A 166 -5.16 -2.92 -6.43
CA ALA A 166 -4.88 -4.03 -5.53
C ALA A 166 -3.73 -4.91 -6.02
N ASN A 167 -3.71 -5.24 -7.32
CA ASN A 167 -2.64 -6.03 -7.93
C ASN A 167 -1.28 -5.33 -7.83
N THR A 168 -1.24 -4.02 -8.08
CA THR A 168 -0.02 -3.22 -7.96
C THR A 168 0.49 -3.20 -6.52
N LEU A 169 -0.40 -2.95 -5.55
CA LEU A 169 -0.05 -2.99 -4.12
C LEU A 169 0.46 -4.36 -3.71
N LYS A 170 -0.27 -5.44 -4.06
CA LYS A 170 0.09 -6.82 -3.72
C LYS A 170 1.43 -7.23 -4.34
N THR A 171 1.64 -6.91 -5.62
CA THR A 171 2.89 -7.24 -6.31
C THR A 171 4.07 -6.50 -5.68
N GLY A 172 3.93 -5.22 -5.40
CA GLY A 172 4.99 -4.44 -4.76
C GLY A 172 5.31 -4.92 -3.34
N MET A 173 4.29 -5.23 -2.54
CA MET A 173 4.48 -5.80 -1.20
C MET A 173 5.16 -7.17 -1.27
N ASN A 174 4.79 -8.02 -2.22
CA ASN A 174 5.44 -9.31 -2.45
C ASN A 174 6.94 -9.16 -2.81
N ILE A 175 7.30 -8.18 -3.63
CA ILE A 175 8.72 -7.89 -3.94
C ILE A 175 9.48 -7.53 -2.66
N LEU A 176 8.87 -6.79 -1.75
CA LEU A 176 9.45 -6.44 -0.44
C LEU A 176 9.42 -7.61 0.56
N GLY A 177 8.74 -8.73 0.25
CA GLY A 177 8.53 -9.87 1.15
C GLY A 177 7.63 -9.54 2.33
N VAL A 178 6.61 -8.73 2.10
CA VAL A 178 5.61 -8.22 3.06
C VAL A 178 4.22 -8.69 2.65
N ASP A 179 3.42 -9.15 3.60
CA ASP A 179 2.09 -9.66 3.34
C ASP A 179 1.06 -8.55 3.12
N THR A 180 0.00 -8.88 2.37
CA THR A 180 -1.15 -8.00 2.12
C THR A 180 -2.42 -8.64 2.67
N PRO A 181 -2.78 -8.40 3.95
CA PRO A 181 -3.97 -8.97 4.55
C PRO A 181 -5.24 -8.40 3.91
N GLU A 182 -6.22 -9.27 3.63
CA GLU A 182 -7.51 -8.85 3.08
C GLU A 182 -8.42 -8.20 4.14
N LYS A 183 -8.12 -8.40 5.43
CA LYS A 183 -8.84 -7.85 6.58
C LYS A 183 -7.86 -7.28 7.59
N MET A 184 -8.18 -6.12 8.13
CA MET A 184 -7.40 -5.45 9.17
C MET A 184 -8.32 -4.91 10.27
#